data_b45cc3c9b5b3d063ebac9c9f8be4a449
#
_entry.id   b45cc3c9b5b3d063ebac9c9f8be4a449
#
_cell.length_a   1.000
_cell.length_b   1.000
_cell.length_c   1.000
_cell.angle_alpha   90.00
_cell.angle_beta   90.00
_cell.angle_gamma   90.00
#
_symmetry.space_group_name_H-M   'P 1'
#
loop_
_entity.id
_entity.type
_entity.pdbx_description
1 polymer ?
#
loop_
_entity_poly.entity_id
_entity_poly.type
_entity_poly.pdbx_seq_one_letter_code
_entity_poly.pdbx_strand_id
1 'polypeptide(L)'
;VDDSIIIAENMHRHFKMKRLPFKQAAIYAINEVGNPTILATFTVIAAILPMAFVSGMMGPYMSPMPIGASIAMILSLFVALTVTPYLGYHLLQEKDTQEHKEAEGLETSLIYKIYNKLERPLLDSSSKRRILLAVTVVLLFGSVLMFFTKSVVVKMLPFDNKNEFQVVIDMPEGTTLERTAAVTKEIAQYLSTRPEVVNYQNYIGTSAPITFNGLVRHYDMRGGSNMADIQVNLLHKEDRDIQSHAIARDMRADVQKIAKKYGANVKLIEVPPGPPVLSTLVAEIYGPDYDEQIKVAKQVKTILENTSDVVDIDWMVEDNQIEYKLEVDKEKAMLNGIAPQQIVGNLTYLLKEYPISNLYDENSNDNVAIVLSLDDKDKTSLQDIQNLKIKGSQGNMIPVSDLVKVKTDTLQKTIYRKDQKRVVYVTADMAGALESPVYAILGMSNQLQKMKVPKGYKVEELYMEQPTDESNFTVKWDGEWQITLEVFRDLGVAFMVAIIIIYMLIVGWF
;
A
#
# COMPACT_ATOMS: atom_id res chain seq x y z
N VAL A 1 -20.33 26.99 9.05
CA VAL A 1 -20.96 27.34 10.35
C VAL A 1 -20.37 28.63 10.87
N ASP A 2 -19.06 28.80 10.94
CA ASP A 2 -18.39 29.96 11.54
C ASP A 2 -18.74 31.28 10.87
N ASP A 3 -18.82 31.32 9.54
CA ASP A 3 -19.25 32.50 8.78
C ASP A 3 -20.66 32.98 9.20
N SER A 4 -21.57 32.03 9.38
CA SER A 4 -22.93 32.32 9.79
C SER A 4 -23.02 32.82 11.24
N ILE A 5 -22.16 32.29 12.14
CA ILE A 5 -22.07 32.70 13.54
C ILE A 5 -21.60 34.16 13.63
N ILE A 6 -20.53 34.50 12.90
CA ILE A 6 -19.97 35.88 12.88
C ILE A 6 -21.03 36.90 12.44
N ILE A 7 -21.76 36.57 11.38
CA ILE A 7 -22.83 37.47 10.86
C ILE A 7 -23.99 37.59 11.86
N ALA A 8 -24.46 36.45 12.40
CA ALA A 8 -25.56 36.45 13.36
C ALA A 8 -25.19 37.18 14.65
N GLU A 9 -23.97 37.00 15.16
CA GLU A 9 -23.49 37.68 16.36
C GLU A 9 -23.34 39.20 16.13
N ASN A 10 -22.81 39.63 15.00
CA ASN A 10 -22.69 41.03 14.69
C ASN A 10 -24.08 41.69 14.50
N MET A 11 -25.00 41.02 13.84
CA MET A 11 -26.40 41.47 13.76
C MET A 11 -27.04 41.64 15.15
N HIS A 12 -26.89 40.62 16.03
CA HIS A 12 -27.40 40.66 17.38
C HIS A 12 -26.79 41.84 18.17
N ARG A 13 -25.47 42.08 18.04
CA ARG A 13 -24.76 43.21 18.65
C ARG A 13 -25.35 44.56 18.21
N HIS A 14 -25.55 44.75 16.90
CA HIS A 14 -26.13 46.00 16.38
C HIS A 14 -27.58 46.19 16.77
N PHE A 15 -28.40 45.11 16.88
CA PHE A 15 -29.75 45.16 17.37
C PHE A 15 -29.84 45.62 18.84
N LYS A 16 -28.92 45.13 19.68
CA LYS A 16 -28.79 45.56 21.08
C LYS A 16 -28.37 46.99 21.23
N MET A 17 -27.53 47.52 20.35
CA MET A 17 -27.07 48.92 20.39
C MET A 17 -28.19 49.94 20.14
N LYS A 18 -29.31 49.55 19.48
CA LYS A 18 -30.46 50.42 19.15
C LYS A 18 -30.11 51.76 18.49
N ARG A 19 -28.96 51.85 17.80
CA ARG A 19 -28.49 53.09 17.16
C ARG A 19 -29.14 53.39 15.82
N LEU A 20 -29.65 52.37 15.12
CA LEU A 20 -30.26 52.44 13.81
C LEU A 20 -31.59 51.68 13.80
N PRO A 21 -32.52 52.05 12.90
CA PRO A 21 -33.70 51.25 12.66
C PRO A 21 -33.34 49.80 12.32
N PHE A 22 -34.15 48.81 12.78
CA PHE A 22 -33.80 47.40 12.76
C PHE A 22 -33.29 46.87 11.41
N LYS A 23 -33.95 47.24 10.31
CA LYS A 23 -33.53 46.91 8.95
C LYS A 23 -32.17 47.49 8.58
N GLN A 24 -31.95 48.77 8.95
CA GLN A 24 -30.68 49.44 8.66
C GLN A 24 -29.54 48.91 9.53
N ALA A 25 -29.84 48.54 10.78
CA ALA A 25 -28.88 47.90 11.67
C ALA A 25 -28.43 46.51 11.13
N ALA A 26 -29.34 45.73 10.57
CA ALA A 26 -29.02 44.46 9.91
C ALA A 26 -28.09 44.67 8.71
N ILE A 27 -28.42 45.62 7.82
CA ILE A 27 -27.61 45.90 6.63
C ILE A 27 -26.21 46.42 7.05
N TYR A 28 -26.15 47.28 8.04
CA TYR A 28 -24.85 47.80 8.53
C TYR A 28 -24.00 46.72 9.15
N ALA A 29 -24.59 45.83 9.96
CA ALA A 29 -23.89 44.71 10.56
C ALA A 29 -23.28 43.75 9.51
N ILE A 30 -24.03 43.47 8.44
CA ILE A 30 -23.54 42.62 7.35
C ILE A 30 -22.41 43.28 6.57
N ASN A 31 -22.56 44.57 6.28
CA ASN A 31 -21.52 45.32 5.57
C ASN A 31 -20.19 45.43 6.36
N GLU A 32 -20.28 45.52 7.70
CA GLU A 32 -19.11 45.57 8.58
C GLU A 32 -18.27 44.28 8.54
N VAL A 33 -18.92 43.08 8.58
CA VAL A 33 -18.22 41.79 8.67
C VAL A 33 -18.20 41.01 7.37
N GLY A 34 -19.02 41.39 6.38
CA GLY A 34 -19.16 40.61 5.13
C GLY A 34 -17.85 40.53 4.35
N ASN A 35 -17.17 41.66 4.14
CA ASN A 35 -15.89 41.65 3.44
C ASN A 35 -14.80 40.84 4.12
N PRO A 36 -14.53 40.98 5.44
CA PRO A 36 -13.61 40.07 6.15
C PRO A 36 -14.00 38.60 6.07
N THR A 37 -15.29 38.28 6.14
CA THR A 37 -15.78 36.89 6.05
C THR A 37 -15.54 36.30 4.66
N ILE A 38 -15.79 37.06 3.58
CA ILE A 38 -15.48 36.64 2.22
C ILE A 38 -13.98 36.37 2.06
N LEU A 39 -13.13 37.29 2.52
CA LEU A 39 -11.68 37.11 2.46
C LEU A 39 -11.23 35.88 3.25
N ALA A 40 -11.75 35.69 4.47
CA ALA A 40 -11.44 34.52 5.30
C ALA A 40 -11.79 33.21 4.59
N THR A 41 -12.98 33.10 3.99
CA THR A 41 -13.39 31.93 3.24
C THR A 41 -12.47 31.66 2.05
N PHE A 42 -12.10 32.67 1.25
CA PHE A 42 -11.18 32.49 0.13
C PHE A 42 -9.77 32.14 0.59
N THR A 43 -9.28 32.65 1.73
CA THR A 43 -7.98 32.27 2.26
C THR A 43 -7.94 30.82 2.73
N VAL A 44 -9.02 30.32 3.33
CA VAL A 44 -9.12 28.90 3.72
C VAL A 44 -9.19 27.99 2.48
N ILE A 45 -9.98 28.38 1.46
CA ILE A 45 -10.01 27.64 0.20
C ILE A 45 -8.61 27.62 -0.45
N ALA A 46 -7.92 28.76 -0.48
CA ALA A 46 -6.55 28.86 -1.01
C ALA A 46 -5.55 28.01 -0.22
N ALA A 47 -5.77 27.80 1.08
CA ALA A 47 -4.93 26.94 1.90
C ALA A 47 -5.13 25.44 1.60
N ILE A 48 -6.37 25.02 1.32
CA ILE A 48 -6.74 23.60 1.20
C ILE A 48 -6.67 23.13 -0.26
N LEU A 49 -7.12 23.95 -1.21
CA LEU A 49 -7.27 23.56 -2.62
C LEU A 49 -5.96 23.06 -3.28
N PRO A 50 -4.77 23.59 -2.99
CA PRO A 50 -3.52 23.07 -3.57
C PRO A 50 -3.25 21.60 -3.26
N MET A 51 -3.78 21.05 -2.17
CA MET A 51 -3.69 19.62 -1.86
C MET A 51 -4.42 18.74 -2.89
N ALA A 52 -5.35 19.28 -3.69
CA ALA A 52 -6.01 18.56 -4.77
C ALA A 52 -5.07 18.24 -5.95
N PHE A 53 -3.91 18.89 -6.01
CA PHE A 53 -2.93 18.73 -7.07
C PHE A 53 -1.78 17.78 -6.71
N VAL A 54 -1.92 17.01 -5.63
CA VAL A 54 -0.98 15.94 -5.29
C VAL A 54 -0.98 14.91 -6.42
N SER A 55 0.22 14.60 -6.91
CA SER A 55 0.43 13.68 -8.04
C SER A 55 0.52 12.21 -7.60
N GLY A 56 0.77 11.31 -8.56
CA GLY A 56 0.97 9.90 -8.31
C GLY A 56 -0.27 9.17 -7.81
N MET A 57 -0.07 8.02 -7.22
CA MET A 57 -1.16 7.15 -6.76
C MET A 57 -1.98 7.74 -5.61
N MET A 58 -1.41 8.69 -4.85
CA MET A 58 -2.09 9.34 -3.74
C MET A 58 -3.10 10.42 -4.19
N GLY A 59 -2.93 10.97 -5.40
CA GLY A 59 -3.79 12.01 -5.96
C GLY A 59 -5.28 11.67 -5.91
N PRO A 60 -5.73 10.55 -6.48
CA PRO A 60 -7.15 10.14 -6.46
C PRO A 60 -7.73 9.97 -5.04
N TYR A 61 -6.90 9.61 -4.07
CA TYR A 61 -7.33 9.45 -2.66
C TYR A 61 -7.44 10.79 -1.93
N MET A 62 -6.56 11.73 -2.22
CA MET A 62 -6.50 13.01 -1.51
C MET A 62 -7.38 14.10 -2.14
N SER A 63 -7.51 14.14 -3.46
CA SER A 63 -8.21 15.23 -4.17
C SER A 63 -9.70 15.40 -3.82
N PRO A 64 -10.50 14.38 -3.52
CA PRO A 64 -11.92 14.57 -3.18
C PRO A 64 -12.13 15.42 -1.92
N MET A 65 -11.23 15.32 -0.93
CA MET A 65 -11.37 16.04 0.33
C MET A 65 -11.24 17.57 0.16
N PRO A 66 -10.16 18.13 -0.42
CA PRO A 66 -10.03 19.58 -0.59
C PRO A 66 -11.04 20.14 -1.59
N ILE A 67 -11.43 19.40 -2.61
CA ILE A 67 -12.48 19.82 -3.56
C ILE A 67 -13.83 19.90 -2.86
N GLY A 68 -14.22 18.84 -2.14
CA GLY A 68 -15.48 18.81 -1.39
C GLY A 68 -15.54 19.89 -0.30
N ALA A 69 -14.45 20.07 0.45
CA ALA A 69 -14.34 21.12 1.46
C ALA A 69 -14.47 22.53 0.84
N SER A 70 -13.80 22.79 -0.30
CA SER A 70 -13.89 24.06 -1.00
C SER A 70 -15.30 24.37 -1.47
N ILE A 71 -15.99 23.39 -2.05
CA ILE A 71 -17.41 23.53 -2.45
C ILE A 71 -18.29 23.80 -1.23
N ALA A 72 -18.11 23.04 -0.15
CA ALA A 72 -18.87 23.24 1.09
C ALA A 72 -18.66 24.63 1.68
N MET A 73 -17.43 25.16 1.61
CA MET A 73 -17.13 26.51 2.10
C MET A 73 -17.78 27.62 1.23
N ILE A 74 -17.78 27.46 -0.09
CA ILE A 74 -18.50 28.39 -0.99
C ILE A 74 -20.00 28.37 -0.69
N LEU A 75 -20.58 27.21 -0.52
CA LEU A 75 -22.00 27.07 -0.14
C LEU A 75 -22.28 27.64 1.25
N SER A 76 -21.37 27.42 2.21
CA SER A 76 -21.46 28.02 3.56
C SER A 76 -21.46 29.54 3.51
N LEU A 77 -20.55 30.12 2.71
CA LEU A 77 -20.50 31.58 2.52
C LEU A 77 -21.81 32.12 1.92
N PHE A 78 -22.34 31.44 0.91
CA PHE A 78 -23.64 31.81 0.32
C PHE A 78 -24.76 31.80 1.36
N VAL A 79 -24.85 30.75 2.16
CA VAL A 79 -25.84 30.65 3.26
C VAL A 79 -25.61 31.74 4.29
N ALA A 80 -24.37 32.01 4.67
CA ALA A 80 -24.01 33.03 5.65
C ALA A 80 -24.42 34.46 5.22
N LEU A 81 -24.26 34.76 3.92
CA LEU A 81 -24.59 36.11 3.39
C LEU A 81 -26.02 36.27 2.96
N THR A 82 -26.83 35.21 2.81
CA THR A 82 -28.21 35.26 2.34
C THR A 82 -29.20 34.75 3.39
N VAL A 83 -29.10 33.47 3.73
CA VAL A 83 -30.09 32.81 4.62
C VAL A 83 -29.94 33.29 6.06
N THR A 84 -28.71 33.40 6.58
CA THR A 84 -28.46 33.82 7.96
C THR A 84 -28.95 35.24 8.25
N PRO A 85 -28.68 36.25 7.41
CA PRO A 85 -29.24 37.58 7.61
C PRO A 85 -30.75 37.62 7.56
N TYR A 86 -31.37 36.86 6.63
CA TYR A 86 -32.79 36.79 6.51
C TYR A 86 -33.46 36.21 7.79
N LEU A 87 -32.94 35.06 8.25
CA LEU A 87 -33.40 34.44 9.47
C LEU A 87 -33.11 35.30 10.70
N GLY A 88 -31.92 35.90 10.79
CA GLY A 88 -31.54 36.79 11.86
C GLY A 88 -32.43 38.01 11.95
N TYR A 89 -32.81 38.61 10.81
CA TYR A 89 -33.75 39.72 10.78
C TYR A 89 -35.14 39.32 11.30
N HIS A 90 -35.65 38.11 11.03
CA HIS A 90 -36.95 37.67 11.44
C HIS A 90 -37.01 37.02 12.83
N LEU A 91 -35.94 36.29 13.22
CA LEU A 91 -35.93 35.53 14.48
C LEU A 91 -35.36 36.30 15.66
N LEU A 92 -34.42 37.25 15.40
CA LEU A 92 -33.84 38.08 16.46
C LEU A 92 -34.66 39.34 16.78
N GLN A 93 -35.85 39.45 16.21
CA GLN A 93 -36.80 40.51 16.59
C GLN A 93 -37.32 40.29 18.02
N GLU A 94 -36.90 41.13 18.89
CA GLU A 94 -37.38 41.43 20.23
C GLU A 94 -38.35 40.45 20.90
N LYS A 95 -37.79 39.57 21.71
CA LYS A 95 -38.48 39.09 22.92
C LYS A 95 -37.69 39.31 24.22
N ASP A 96 -36.47 39.82 24.13
CA ASP A 96 -35.63 40.04 25.31
C ASP A 96 -35.33 41.49 25.57
N THR A 97 -36.35 42.18 26.06
CA THR A 97 -36.17 43.43 26.81
C THR A 97 -36.00 43.12 28.31
N GLN A 98 -35.12 42.23 28.66
CA GLN A 98 -34.52 42.27 29.98
C GLN A 98 -33.22 43.05 29.90
N GLU A 99 -33.18 44.22 30.51
CA GLU A 99 -32.00 44.98 30.79
C GLU A 99 -30.99 44.08 31.53
N HIS A 100 -30.17 43.36 30.80
CA HIS A 100 -28.93 42.90 31.39
C HIS A 100 -28.03 44.09 31.51
N LYS A 101 -27.68 44.45 32.74
CA LYS A 101 -26.63 45.42 33.09
C LYS A 101 -25.36 45.02 32.34
N GLU A 102 -25.17 45.61 31.17
CA GLU A 102 -24.07 45.38 30.30
C GLU A 102 -23.03 46.43 30.54
N ALA A 103 -21.83 46.03 30.57
CA ALA A 103 -20.59 46.75 30.57
C ALA A 103 -19.73 46.55 31.82
N GLU A 104 -20.23 46.12 32.94
CA GLU A 104 -19.35 45.84 34.10
C GLU A 104 -18.72 44.44 34.11
N GLY A 105 -19.08 43.57 33.13
CA GLY A 105 -18.72 42.15 33.18
C GLY A 105 -17.46 41.73 32.41
N LEU A 106 -17.05 42.47 31.38
CA LEU A 106 -15.92 42.03 30.55
C LEU A 106 -14.58 42.14 31.28
N GLU A 107 -14.32 43.27 31.97
CA GLU A 107 -13.06 43.47 32.71
C GLU A 107 -12.97 42.63 33.97
N THR A 108 -14.08 42.18 34.53
CA THR A 108 -14.15 41.29 35.68
C THR A 108 -14.05 39.82 35.31
N SER A 109 -14.27 39.46 34.06
CA SER A 109 -14.20 38.09 33.54
C SER A 109 -12.80 37.49 33.76
N LEU A 110 -12.78 36.23 34.20
CA LEU A 110 -11.53 35.47 34.38
C LEU A 110 -10.75 35.35 33.08
N ILE A 111 -11.45 35.21 31.95
CA ILE A 111 -10.86 35.15 30.61
C ILE A 111 -10.16 36.46 30.27
N TYR A 112 -10.79 37.60 30.51
CA TYR A 112 -10.18 38.91 30.29
C TYR A 112 -8.92 39.14 31.15
N LYS A 113 -8.95 38.72 32.42
CA LYS A 113 -7.79 38.84 33.33
C LYS A 113 -6.61 37.99 32.82
N ILE A 114 -6.86 36.77 32.39
CA ILE A 114 -5.83 35.86 31.82
C ILE A 114 -5.27 36.49 30.53
N TYR A 115 -6.14 36.88 29.60
CA TYR A 115 -5.77 37.46 28.32
C TYR A 115 -4.92 38.73 28.52
N ASN A 116 -5.42 39.68 29.31
CA ASN A 116 -4.69 40.94 29.61
C ASN A 116 -3.34 40.70 30.29
N LYS A 117 -3.25 39.69 31.18
CA LYS A 117 -1.97 39.31 31.84
C LYS A 117 -0.96 38.72 30.87
N LEU A 118 -1.43 37.98 29.84
CA LEU A 118 -0.55 37.34 28.86
C LEU A 118 -0.19 38.27 27.70
N GLU A 119 -1.15 39.00 27.15
CA GLU A 119 -0.96 39.80 25.92
C GLU A 119 -0.38 41.17 26.16
N ARG A 120 -0.86 41.90 27.18
CA ARG A 120 -0.41 43.28 27.46
C ARG A 120 1.10 43.40 27.62
N PRO A 121 1.82 42.50 28.32
CA PRO A 121 3.28 42.58 28.40
C PRO A 121 3.99 42.38 27.06
N LEU A 122 3.35 41.68 26.09
CA LEU A 122 3.90 41.48 24.74
C LEU A 122 3.68 42.71 23.86
N LEU A 123 2.58 43.41 24.04
CA LEU A 123 2.29 44.65 23.33
C LEU A 123 3.21 45.80 23.82
N ASP A 124 3.45 45.89 25.12
CA ASP A 124 4.18 46.98 25.73
C ASP A 124 5.71 46.84 25.62
N SER A 125 6.26 45.66 25.41
CA SER A 125 7.71 45.41 25.46
C SER A 125 8.26 44.70 24.21
N SER A 126 9.12 45.41 23.45
CA SER A 126 9.85 44.82 22.31
C SER A 126 10.75 43.66 22.67
N SER A 127 11.31 43.66 23.90
CA SER A 127 12.15 42.55 24.38
C SER A 127 11.34 41.28 24.60
N LYS A 128 10.13 41.39 25.17
CA LYS A 128 9.24 40.22 25.38
C LYS A 128 8.73 39.66 24.07
N ARG A 129 8.45 40.50 23.07
CA ARG A 129 8.10 40.03 21.70
C ARG A 129 9.26 39.24 21.07
N ARG A 130 10.50 39.73 21.21
CA ARG A 130 11.69 39.01 20.69
C ARG A 130 11.92 37.66 21.42
N ILE A 131 11.68 37.65 22.73
CA ILE A 131 11.76 36.40 23.51
C ILE A 131 10.67 35.39 23.04
N LEU A 132 9.43 35.85 22.85
CA LEU A 132 8.36 35.00 22.35
C LEU A 132 8.72 34.43 20.96
N LEU A 133 9.22 35.29 20.06
CA LEU A 133 9.67 34.83 18.74
C LEU A 133 10.81 33.80 18.86
N ALA A 134 11.81 34.07 19.71
CA ALA A 134 12.92 33.13 19.93
C ALA A 134 12.43 31.77 20.51
N VAL A 135 11.51 31.81 21.47
CA VAL A 135 10.90 30.59 22.02
C VAL A 135 10.12 29.82 20.95
N THR A 136 9.33 30.50 20.11
CA THR A 136 8.60 29.88 19.00
C THR A 136 9.56 29.23 18.01
N VAL A 137 10.65 29.88 17.66
CA VAL A 137 11.70 29.34 16.76
C VAL A 137 12.38 28.12 17.40
N VAL A 138 12.72 28.19 18.70
CA VAL A 138 13.30 27.04 19.42
C VAL A 138 12.33 25.86 19.48
N LEU A 139 11.04 26.10 19.73
CA LEU A 139 10.03 25.04 19.73
C LEU A 139 9.86 24.44 18.33
N LEU A 140 9.92 25.27 17.27
CA LEU A 140 9.88 24.78 15.89
C LEU A 140 11.06 23.86 15.59
N PHE A 141 12.29 24.28 15.90
CA PHE A 141 13.46 23.41 15.72
C PHE A 141 13.41 22.16 16.63
N GLY A 142 12.91 22.33 17.85
CA GLY A 142 12.68 21.20 18.77
C GLY A 142 11.71 20.18 18.22
N SER A 143 10.62 20.61 17.59
CA SER A 143 9.66 19.70 16.95
C SER A 143 10.27 18.96 15.75
N VAL A 144 11.10 19.64 14.95
CA VAL A 144 11.83 18.98 13.85
C VAL A 144 12.84 17.97 14.39
N LEU A 145 13.51 18.26 15.50
CA LEU A 145 14.46 17.33 16.13
C LEU A 145 13.78 16.03 16.60
N MET A 146 12.48 16.05 16.93
CA MET A 146 11.74 14.85 17.34
C MET A 146 11.70 13.77 16.25
N PHE A 147 11.80 14.12 14.98
CA PHE A 147 11.91 13.14 13.89
C PHE A 147 13.26 12.41 13.93
N PHE A 148 14.34 13.12 14.21
CA PHE A 148 15.69 12.52 14.30
C PHE A 148 15.85 11.67 15.56
N THR A 149 15.22 12.04 16.67
CA THR A 149 15.22 11.24 17.91
C THR A 149 14.24 10.07 17.85
N LYS A 150 13.48 9.91 16.75
CA LYS A 150 12.45 8.89 16.57
C LYS A 150 11.31 8.96 17.60
N SER A 151 11.17 10.08 18.30
CA SER A 151 10.04 10.31 19.21
C SER A 151 8.73 10.53 18.47
N VAL A 152 8.83 11.05 17.25
CA VAL A 152 7.74 11.11 16.27
C VAL A 152 8.18 10.30 15.05
N VAL A 153 7.42 9.27 14.72
CA VAL A 153 7.74 8.36 13.62
C VAL A 153 7.20 8.92 12.32
N VAL A 154 8.05 8.95 11.28
CA VAL A 154 7.63 9.30 9.91
C VAL A 154 6.91 8.09 9.32
N LYS A 155 5.59 8.14 9.24
CA LYS A 155 4.74 7.11 8.66
C LYS A 155 3.64 7.79 7.84
N MET A 156 3.31 7.25 6.68
CA MET A 156 2.32 7.87 5.80
C MET A 156 0.91 7.73 6.37
N LEU A 157 0.50 6.50 6.66
CA LEU A 157 -0.80 6.20 7.24
C LEU A 157 -0.67 5.10 8.29
N PRO A 158 -1.46 5.13 9.37
CA PRO A 158 -1.54 4.02 10.32
C PRO A 158 -2.25 2.82 9.68
N PHE A 159 -1.97 1.61 10.15
CA PHE A 159 -2.73 0.43 9.74
C PHE A 159 -4.21 0.59 10.12
N ASP A 160 -5.08 0.18 9.19
CA ASP A 160 -6.52 0.18 9.41
C ASP A 160 -6.95 -1.07 10.20
N ASN A 161 -7.95 -0.93 11.05
CA ASN A 161 -8.47 -2.05 11.82
C ASN A 161 -9.51 -2.82 10.99
N LYS A 162 -9.06 -3.79 10.20
CA LYS A 162 -9.89 -4.65 9.34
C LYS A 162 -10.32 -5.92 10.05
N ASN A 163 -11.38 -6.56 9.54
CA ASN A 163 -11.89 -7.82 10.07
C ASN A 163 -11.32 -9.03 9.33
N GLU A 164 -10.25 -8.85 8.57
CA GLU A 164 -9.61 -9.89 7.77
C GLU A 164 -8.12 -9.63 7.58
N PHE A 165 -7.38 -10.69 7.33
CA PHE A 165 -6.04 -10.69 6.77
C PHE A 165 -5.81 -11.98 5.99
N GLN A 166 -4.76 -12.03 5.18
CA GLN A 166 -4.41 -13.18 4.36
C GLN A 166 -3.05 -13.75 4.79
N VAL A 167 -2.95 -15.07 4.85
CA VAL A 167 -1.67 -15.77 5.01
C VAL A 167 -1.30 -16.36 3.66
N VAL A 168 -0.18 -15.91 3.12
CA VAL A 168 0.36 -16.34 1.83
C VAL A 168 1.50 -17.30 2.09
N ILE A 169 1.45 -18.48 1.47
CA ILE A 169 2.37 -19.60 1.70
C ILE A 169 3.06 -19.94 0.39
N ASP A 170 4.37 -19.82 0.36
CA ASP A 170 5.24 -20.23 -0.74
C ASP A 170 6.16 -21.34 -0.26
N MET A 171 6.03 -22.52 -0.85
CA MET A 171 6.95 -23.63 -0.67
C MET A 171 8.04 -23.54 -1.75
N PRO A 172 9.22 -24.14 -1.53
CA PRO A 172 10.22 -24.28 -2.58
C PRO A 172 9.62 -24.86 -3.86
N GLU A 173 10.08 -24.38 -5.02
CA GLU A 173 9.60 -24.89 -6.32
C GLU A 173 9.83 -26.40 -6.44
N GLY A 174 8.88 -27.09 -7.07
CA GLY A 174 8.86 -28.54 -7.17
C GLY A 174 8.29 -29.26 -5.94
N THR A 175 7.82 -28.52 -4.93
CA THR A 175 7.09 -29.13 -3.79
C THR A 175 5.74 -29.67 -4.25
N THR A 176 5.39 -30.88 -3.76
CA THR A 176 4.10 -31.51 -4.07
C THR A 176 2.94 -30.82 -3.36
N LEU A 177 1.74 -30.94 -3.93
CA LEU A 177 0.52 -30.35 -3.39
C LEU A 177 0.22 -30.85 -1.96
N GLU A 178 0.49 -32.14 -1.69
CA GLU A 178 0.25 -32.75 -0.38
C GLU A 178 1.13 -32.13 0.71
N ARG A 179 2.39 -31.81 0.39
CA ARG A 179 3.29 -31.16 1.33
C ARG A 179 2.89 -29.70 1.58
N THR A 180 2.46 -29.00 0.54
CA THR A 180 1.86 -27.65 0.65
C THR A 180 0.58 -27.70 1.47
N ALA A 181 -0.26 -28.73 1.27
CA ALA A 181 -1.46 -28.94 2.06
C ALA A 181 -1.16 -29.24 3.55
N ALA A 182 -0.07 -29.94 3.83
CA ALA A 182 0.32 -30.26 5.20
C ALA A 182 0.69 -28.99 5.99
N VAL A 183 1.54 -28.12 5.43
CA VAL A 183 1.90 -26.85 6.10
C VAL A 183 0.70 -25.92 6.23
N THR A 184 -0.13 -25.82 5.17
CA THR A 184 -1.35 -25.00 5.20
C THR A 184 -2.31 -25.44 6.31
N LYS A 185 -2.53 -26.74 6.44
CA LYS A 185 -3.40 -27.31 7.50
C LYS A 185 -2.82 -27.08 8.90
N GLU A 186 -1.51 -27.21 9.10
CA GLU A 186 -0.88 -26.96 10.41
C GLU A 186 -1.00 -25.50 10.82
N ILE A 187 -0.79 -24.56 9.89
CA ILE A 187 -1.01 -23.12 10.13
C ILE A 187 -2.50 -22.85 10.42
N ALA A 188 -3.41 -23.38 9.61
CA ALA A 188 -4.84 -23.21 9.81
C ALA A 188 -5.32 -23.77 11.17
N GLN A 189 -4.77 -24.91 11.60
CA GLN A 189 -5.05 -25.46 12.92
C GLN A 189 -4.57 -24.52 14.05
N TYR A 190 -3.40 -23.91 13.92
CA TYR A 190 -2.94 -22.90 14.85
C TYR A 190 -3.89 -21.69 14.87
N LEU A 191 -4.27 -21.17 13.69
CA LEU A 191 -5.19 -20.04 13.59
C LEU A 191 -6.55 -20.31 14.25
N SER A 192 -7.05 -21.54 14.16
CA SER A 192 -8.31 -21.95 14.80
C SER A 192 -8.26 -21.96 16.35
N THR A 193 -7.07 -21.93 16.94
CA THR A 193 -6.92 -21.82 18.40
C THR A 193 -7.04 -20.40 18.92
N ARG A 194 -7.03 -19.42 18.01
CA ARG A 194 -7.04 -18.00 18.38
C ARG A 194 -8.48 -17.51 18.56
N PRO A 195 -8.81 -16.89 19.71
CA PRO A 195 -10.17 -16.46 20.00
C PRO A 195 -10.66 -15.34 19.09
N GLU A 196 -9.74 -14.58 18.49
CA GLU A 196 -10.06 -13.49 17.57
C GLU A 196 -10.46 -13.96 16.18
N VAL A 197 -10.16 -15.23 15.83
CA VAL A 197 -10.44 -15.82 14.51
C VAL A 197 -11.84 -16.46 14.51
N VAL A 198 -12.71 -15.96 13.66
CA VAL A 198 -14.08 -16.52 13.49
C VAL A 198 -14.08 -17.72 12.59
N ASN A 199 -13.43 -17.60 11.44
CA ASN A 199 -13.29 -18.67 10.46
C ASN A 199 -12.09 -18.41 9.54
N TYR A 200 -11.72 -19.41 8.78
CA TYR A 200 -10.68 -19.33 7.74
C TYR A 200 -11.04 -20.21 6.55
N GLN A 201 -10.45 -19.88 5.40
CA GLN A 201 -10.60 -20.66 4.18
C GLN A 201 -9.22 -20.94 3.59
N ASN A 202 -8.96 -22.21 3.25
CA ASN A 202 -7.69 -22.64 2.68
C ASN A 202 -7.83 -22.83 1.17
N TYR A 203 -6.93 -22.21 0.41
CA TYR A 203 -6.78 -22.33 -1.02
C TYR A 203 -5.42 -22.96 -1.30
N ILE A 204 -5.38 -24.21 -1.71
CA ILE A 204 -4.14 -24.99 -1.86
C ILE A 204 -3.93 -25.30 -3.34
N GLY A 205 -2.79 -24.91 -3.88
CA GLY A 205 -2.48 -25.01 -5.31
C GLY A 205 -3.15 -23.95 -6.17
N THR A 206 -3.88 -23.04 -5.57
CA THR A 206 -4.60 -21.94 -6.21
C THR A 206 -4.62 -20.71 -5.31
N SER A 207 -4.91 -19.56 -5.88
CA SER A 207 -5.07 -18.31 -5.13
C SER A 207 -6.40 -18.23 -4.38
N ALA A 208 -6.46 -17.43 -3.32
CA ALA A 208 -7.70 -16.98 -2.71
C ALA A 208 -8.55 -16.17 -3.71
N PRO A 209 -9.88 -16.03 -3.49
CA PRO A 209 -10.71 -15.14 -4.29
C PRO A 209 -10.14 -13.73 -4.36
N ILE A 210 -10.42 -13.04 -5.45
CA ILE A 210 -9.88 -11.70 -5.71
C ILE A 210 -10.22 -10.76 -4.55
N THR A 211 -9.18 -10.29 -3.88
CA THR A 211 -9.23 -9.25 -2.86
C THR A 211 -8.51 -8.02 -3.37
N PHE A 212 -8.68 -6.88 -2.67
CA PHE A 212 -7.93 -5.68 -3.00
C PHE A 212 -6.41 -5.91 -2.96
N ASN A 213 -5.91 -6.65 -1.97
CA ASN A 213 -4.51 -7.05 -1.88
C ASN A 213 -4.08 -7.95 -3.03
N GLY A 214 -4.93 -8.90 -3.42
CA GLY A 214 -4.68 -9.80 -4.54
C GLY A 214 -4.41 -9.04 -5.82
N LEU A 215 -5.28 -8.09 -6.18
CA LEU A 215 -5.13 -7.28 -7.39
C LEU A 215 -3.82 -6.47 -7.41
N VAL A 216 -3.42 -5.92 -6.27
CA VAL A 216 -2.25 -5.05 -6.19
C VAL A 216 -0.95 -5.82 -6.16
N ARG A 217 -0.92 -6.90 -5.37
CA ARG A 217 0.26 -7.75 -5.19
C ARG A 217 0.31 -8.90 -6.20
N HIS A 218 -0.64 -8.95 -7.14
CA HIS A 218 -0.80 -10.01 -8.14
C HIS A 218 -0.97 -11.42 -7.53
N TYR A 219 -1.55 -11.49 -6.33
CA TYR A 219 -1.78 -12.77 -5.66
C TYR A 219 -2.93 -13.57 -6.30
N ASP A 220 -3.84 -12.90 -7.01
CA ASP A 220 -4.89 -13.52 -7.82
C ASP A 220 -4.36 -14.39 -8.98
N MET A 221 -3.12 -14.14 -9.43
CA MET A 221 -2.46 -14.93 -10.48
C MET A 221 -1.62 -16.09 -9.95
N ARG A 222 -1.56 -16.29 -8.63
CA ARG A 222 -0.78 -17.37 -8.02
C ARG A 222 -1.45 -18.70 -8.26
N GLY A 223 -0.67 -19.70 -8.65
CA GLY A 223 -1.14 -21.06 -8.86
C GLY A 223 0.02 -22.02 -9.03
N GLY A 224 -0.11 -23.21 -8.50
CA GLY A 224 0.92 -24.25 -8.56
C GLY A 224 0.95 -25.08 -7.30
N SER A 225 1.49 -26.31 -7.40
CA SER A 225 1.52 -27.27 -6.29
C SER A 225 2.26 -26.75 -5.05
N ASN A 226 3.16 -25.80 -5.22
CA ASN A 226 3.99 -25.20 -4.15
C ASN A 226 3.37 -23.94 -3.52
N MET A 227 2.19 -23.51 -3.91
CA MET A 227 1.56 -22.28 -3.46
C MET A 227 0.25 -22.54 -2.72
N ALA A 228 -0.02 -21.76 -1.67
CA ALA A 228 -1.31 -21.78 -0.99
C ALA A 228 -1.59 -20.42 -0.33
N ASP A 229 -2.87 -20.14 -0.13
CA ASP A 229 -3.37 -18.98 0.59
C ASP A 229 -4.34 -19.41 1.70
N ILE A 230 -4.34 -18.68 2.81
CA ILE A 230 -5.37 -18.80 3.85
C ILE A 230 -6.02 -17.43 4.01
N GLN A 231 -7.29 -17.33 3.72
CA GLN A 231 -8.10 -16.16 4.05
C GLN A 231 -8.58 -16.29 5.49
N VAL A 232 -8.25 -15.34 6.35
CA VAL A 232 -8.59 -15.36 7.77
C VAL A 232 -9.58 -14.24 8.08
N ASN A 233 -10.71 -14.60 8.67
CA ASN A 233 -11.72 -13.66 9.11
C ASN A 233 -11.68 -13.54 10.63
N LEU A 234 -11.56 -12.29 11.10
CA LEU A 234 -11.53 -11.93 12.51
C LEU A 234 -12.92 -11.53 13.02
N LEU A 235 -13.09 -11.55 14.33
CA LEU A 235 -14.22 -10.91 14.99
C LEU A 235 -14.39 -9.47 14.51
N HIS A 236 -15.62 -8.98 14.50
CA HIS A 236 -15.87 -7.60 14.11
C HIS A 236 -15.09 -6.65 15.02
N LYS A 237 -14.62 -5.53 14.46
CA LYS A 237 -13.78 -4.57 15.19
C LYS A 237 -14.43 -4.00 16.46
N GLU A 238 -15.75 -4.03 16.54
CA GLU A 238 -16.53 -3.59 17.71
C GLU A 238 -16.65 -4.68 18.79
N ASP A 239 -16.40 -5.95 18.43
CA ASP A 239 -16.48 -7.11 19.33
C ASP A 239 -15.11 -7.56 19.86
N ARG A 240 -14.05 -6.78 19.63
CA ARG A 240 -12.69 -7.07 20.07
C ARG A 240 -11.97 -5.82 20.54
N ASP A 241 -11.14 -5.97 21.56
CA ASP A 241 -10.33 -4.88 22.12
C ASP A 241 -8.99 -4.69 21.37
N ILE A 242 -8.54 -5.73 20.65
CA ILE A 242 -7.24 -5.75 19.97
C ILE A 242 -7.43 -5.42 18.48
N GLN A 243 -6.60 -4.54 17.94
CA GLN A 243 -6.62 -4.19 16.52
C GLN A 243 -6.05 -5.34 15.65
N SER A 244 -6.55 -5.47 14.40
CA SER A 244 -6.10 -6.51 13.45
C SER A 244 -4.60 -6.55 13.26
N HIS A 245 -3.94 -5.39 13.18
CA HIS A 245 -2.50 -5.29 13.06
C HIS A 245 -1.76 -5.89 14.27
N ALA A 246 -2.23 -5.63 15.48
CA ALA A 246 -1.64 -6.21 16.68
C ALA A 246 -1.85 -7.74 16.73
N ILE A 247 -3.01 -8.24 16.27
CA ILE A 247 -3.30 -9.67 16.15
C ILE A 247 -2.35 -10.34 15.15
N ALA A 248 -2.21 -9.78 13.95
CA ALA A 248 -1.31 -10.32 12.92
C ALA A 248 0.15 -10.34 13.40
N ARG A 249 0.59 -9.27 14.07
CA ARG A 249 1.94 -9.19 14.65
C ARG A 249 2.19 -10.23 15.73
N ASP A 250 1.21 -10.47 16.62
CA ASP A 250 1.30 -11.47 17.69
C ASP A 250 1.38 -12.90 17.14
N MET A 251 0.58 -13.21 16.12
CA MET A 251 0.56 -14.52 15.47
C MET A 251 1.82 -14.82 14.64
N ARG A 252 2.54 -13.79 14.19
CA ARG A 252 3.65 -13.91 13.23
C ARG A 252 4.73 -14.88 13.70
N ALA A 253 5.15 -14.80 14.95
CA ALA A 253 6.23 -15.64 15.48
C ALA A 253 5.87 -17.14 15.42
N ASP A 254 4.67 -17.50 15.79
CA ASP A 254 4.21 -18.89 15.81
C ASP A 254 4.01 -19.41 14.37
N VAL A 255 3.42 -18.62 13.50
CA VAL A 255 3.26 -18.96 12.07
C VAL A 255 4.63 -19.18 11.41
N GLN A 256 5.60 -18.30 11.67
CA GLN A 256 6.96 -18.44 11.16
C GLN A 256 7.69 -19.69 11.72
N LYS A 257 7.40 -20.08 12.96
CA LYS A 257 7.93 -21.32 13.54
C LYS A 257 7.41 -22.56 12.80
N ILE A 258 6.13 -22.57 12.47
CA ILE A 258 5.53 -23.65 11.65
C ILE A 258 6.13 -23.63 10.25
N ALA A 259 6.20 -22.48 9.60
CA ALA A 259 6.76 -22.31 8.28
C ALA A 259 8.19 -22.87 8.16
N LYS A 260 9.06 -22.54 9.10
CA LYS A 260 10.45 -23.02 9.14
C LYS A 260 10.57 -24.54 9.19
N LYS A 261 9.66 -25.24 9.85
CA LYS A 261 9.64 -26.71 9.92
C LYS A 261 9.50 -27.34 8.53
N TYR A 262 8.81 -26.68 7.61
CA TYR A 262 8.56 -27.17 6.26
C TYR A 262 9.48 -26.52 5.21
N GLY A 263 10.27 -25.52 5.58
CA GLY A 263 11.06 -24.70 4.65
C GLY A 263 10.21 -23.75 3.82
N ALA A 264 9.01 -23.39 4.31
CA ALA A 264 8.08 -22.49 3.64
C ALA A 264 8.44 -21.02 3.89
N ASN A 265 8.24 -20.16 2.89
CA ASN A 265 8.17 -18.72 3.06
C ASN A 265 6.69 -18.34 3.30
N VAL A 266 6.40 -17.84 4.48
CA VAL A 266 5.02 -17.51 4.87
C VAL A 266 4.92 -16.05 5.24
N LYS A 267 3.93 -15.36 4.67
CA LYS A 267 3.69 -13.92 4.83
C LYS A 267 2.31 -13.69 5.44
N LEU A 268 2.23 -12.80 6.39
CA LEU A 268 0.95 -12.33 6.94
C LEU A 268 0.63 -10.96 6.33
N ILE A 269 -0.32 -10.96 5.43
CA ILE A 269 -0.64 -9.81 4.59
C ILE A 269 -1.91 -9.14 5.10
N GLU A 270 -1.77 -7.90 5.53
CA GLU A 270 -2.89 -7.05 5.93
C GLU A 270 -3.32 -6.13 4.79
N VAL A 271 -4.55 -5.65 4.83
CA VAL A 271 -5.04 -4.66 3.86
C VAL A 271 -4.30 -3.34 4.09
N PRO A 272 -3.56 -2.81 3.09
CA PRO A 272 -2.81 -1.58 3.27
C PRO A 272 -3.75 -0.38 3.48
N PRO A 273 -3.36 0.55 4.34
CA PRO A 273 -4.14 1.76 4.58
C PRO A 273 -3.86 2.83 3.52
N GLY A 274 -4.40 2.76 2.35
CA GLY A 274 -4.17 3.82 1.34
C GLY A 274 -3.91 3.28 -0.05
N PRO A 275 -3.09 3.97 -0.85
CA PRO A 275 -2.83 3.55 -2.22
C PRO A 275 -2.19 2.18 -2.26
N PRO A 276 -2.57 1.37 -3.24
CA PRO A 276 -2.08 0.03 -3.38
C PRO A 276 -0.58 0.03 -3.76
N VAL A 277 0.22 -0.60 -2.92
CA VAL A 277 1.65 -0.82 -3.15
C VAL A 277 1.98 -2.31 -3.16
N LEU A 278 3.00 -2.69 -3.91
CA LEU A 278 3.45 -4.08 -3.99
C LEU A 278 3.88 -4.61 -2.60
N SER A 279 4.58 -3.79 -1.83
CA SER A 279 4.96 -4.05 -0.44
C SER A 279 5.36 -2.73 0.22
N THR A 280 5.50 -2.71 1.55
CA THR A 280 5.96 -1.53 2.29
C THR A 280 7.36 -1.10 1.85
N LEU A 281 8.26 -2.09 1.71
CA LEU A 281 9.61 -1.94 1.18
C LEU A 281 9.72 -2.69 -0.14
N VAL A 282 10.08 -2.00 -1.20
CA VAL A 282 10.38 -2.59 -2.50
C VAL A 282 11.73 -2.08 -2.95
N ALA A 283 12.68 -3.00 -3.14
CA ALA A 283 13.95 -2.71 -3.79
C ALA A 283 13.89 -3.22 -5.23
N GLU A 284 13.99 -2.31 -6.18
CA GLU A 284 14.11 -2.60 -7.59
C GLU A 284 15.59 -2.64 -7.96
N ILE A 285 16.08 -3.80 -8.36
CA ILE A 285 17.47 -3.99 -8.72
C ILE A 285 17.60 -4.02 -10.24
N TYR A 286 18.42 -3.12 -10.78
CA TYR A 286 18.75 -3.00 -12.19
C TYR A 286 20.23 -3.31 -12.42
N GLY A 287 20.60 -3.72 -13.64
CA GLY A 287 22.00 -3.98 -13.97
C GLY A 287 22.21 -4.51 -15.39
N PRO A 288 23.45 -4.49 -15.88
CA PRO A 288 23.78 -4.83 -17.27
C PRO A 288 23.63 -6.33 -17.56
N ASP A 289 23.87 -7.19 -16.57
CA ASP A 289 23.81 -8.65 -16.69
C ASP A 289 22.78 -9.22 -15.71
N TYR A 290 21.93 -10.14 -16.17
CA TYR A 290 20.83 -10.66 -15.37
C TYR A 290 21.27 -11.58 -14.24
N ASP A 291 22.28 -12.42 -14.48
CA ASP A 291 22.77 -13.35 -13.46
C ASP A 291 23.51 -12.61 -12.34
N GLU A 292 24.28 -11.58 -12.70
CA GLU A 292 24.92 -10.70 -11.72
C GLU A 292 23.88 -9.83 -10.98
N GLN A 293 22.82 -9.39 -11.66
CA GLN A 293 21.70 -8.68 -11.07
C GLN A 293 21.00 -9.53 -9.98
N ILE A 294 20.80 -10.83 -10.24
CA ILE A 294 20.26 -11.79 -9.25
C ILE A 294 21.22 -11.90 -8.04
N LYS A 295 22.54 -11.92 -8.25
CA LYS A 295 23.52 -11.97 -7.15
C LYS A 295 23.48 -10.71 -6.29
N VAL A 296 23.31 -9.54 -6.91
CA VAL A 296 23.12 -8.27 -6.20
C VAL A 296 21.80 -8.30 -5.42
N ALA A 297 20.71 -8.73 -6.05
CA ALA A 297 19.41 -8.87 -5.39
C ALA A 297 19.46 -9.79 -4.16
N LYS A 298 20.23 -10.89 -4.24
CA LYS A 298 20.45 -11.79 -3.11
C LYS A 298 21.18 -11.11 -1.95
N GLN A 299 22.14 -10.24 -2.22
CA GLN A 299 22.81 -9.45 -1.19
C GLN A 299 21.84 -8.45 -0.56
N VAL A 300 21.00 -7.78 -1.37
CA VAL A 300 19.94 -6.88 -0.86
C VAL A 300 18.96 -7.64 0.03
N LYS A 301 18.51 -8.83 -0.39
CA LYS A 301 17.66 -9.72 0.42
C LYS A 301 18.30 -10.03 1.76
N THR A 302 19.59 -10.39 1.77
CA THR A 302 20.33 -10.67 3.01
C THR A 302 20.46 -9.43 3.92
N ILE A 303 20.61 -8.23 3.35
CA ILE A 303 20.63 -6.98 4.13
C ILE A 303 19.26 -6.76 4.78
N LEU A 304 18.17 -6.95 4.04
CA LEU A 304 16.80 -6.86 4.59
C LEU A 304 16.59 -7.87 5.72
N GLU A 305 17.01 -9.14 5.55
CA GLU A 305 16.90 -10.20 6.56
C GLU A 305 17.63 -9.86 7.87
N ASN A 306 18.68 -9.03 7.82
CA ASN A 306 19.44 -8.60 8.98
C ASN A 306 19.02 -7.22 9.52
N THR A 307 17.98 -6.61 8.94
CA THR A 307 17.48 -5.30 9.37
C THR A 307 16.32 -5.48 10.36
N SER A 308 16.38 -4.79 11.48
CA SER A 308 15.32 -4.86 12.50
C SER A 308 13.99 -4.35 11.95
N ASP A 309 12.88 -4.92 12.45
CA ASP A 309 11.51 -4.58 12.09
C ASP A 309 11.13 -4.87 10.62
N VAL A 310 12.03 -5.45 9.82
CA VAL A 310 11.75 -5.90 8.45
C VAL A 310 11.30 -7.36 8.50
N VAL A 311 10.16 -7.64 7.88
CA VAL A 311 9.51 -8.96 7.89
C VAL A 311 8.99 -9.31 6.50
N ASP A 312 8.51 -10.56 6.33
CA ASP A 312 7.87 -11.04 5.10
C ASP A 312 8.71 -10.80 3.84
N ILE A 313 10.04 -11.02 3.99
CA ILE A 313 11.00 -10.77 2.92
C ILE A 313 10.82 -11.81 1.82
N ASP A 314 10.68 -11.30 0.60
CA ASP A 314 10.55 -12.11 -0.60
C ASP A 314 11.28 -11.49 -1.80
N TRP A 315 11.38 -12.23 -2.89
CA TRP A 315 11.90 -11.74 -4.15
C TRP A 315 11.21 -12.40 -5.33
N MET A 316 11.19 -11.73 -6.47
CA MET A 316 10.54 -12.24 -7.67
C MET A 316 11.53 -12.98 -8.58
N VAL A 317 12.22 -13.97 -8.02
CA VAL A 317 13.16 -14.83 -8.76
C VAL A 317 12.90 -16.28 -8.35
N GLU A 318 12.49 -17.10 -9.29
CA GLU A 318 12.26 -18.53 -9.05
C GLU A 318 13.59 -19.23 -8.71
N ASP A 319 13.50 -20.30 -7.91
CA ASP A 319 14.63 -21.18 -7.64
C ASP A 319 15.07 -21.92 -8.92
N ASN A 320 16.30 -22.42 -8.92
CA ASN A 320 16.79 -23.20 -10.04
C ASN A 320 16.09 -24.56 -10.08
N GLN A 321 15.37 -24.82 -11.14
CA GLN A 321 14.70 -26.09 -11.38
C GLN A 321 15.38 -26.83 -12.53
N ILE A 322 15.51 -28.17 -12.40
CA ILE A 322 16.03 -29.02 -13.47
C ILE A 322 14.93 -29.25 -14.48
N GLU A 323 15.22 -28.95 -15.75
CA GLU A 323 14.34 -29.23 -16.88
C GLU A 323 14.90 -30.40 -17.69
N TYR A 324 14.07 -31.43 -17.93
CA TYR A 324 14.40 -32.51 -18.85
C TYR A 324 13.76 -32.23 -20.21
N LYS A 325 14.58 -31.84 -21.19
CA LYS A 325 14.16 -31.61 -22.58
C LYS A 325 14.21 -32.93 -23.36
N LEU A 326 13.06 -33.40 -23.81
CA LEU A 326 12.94 -34.59 -24.66
C LEU A 326 13.04 -34.13 -26.12
N GLU A 327 14.25 -34.17 -26.70
CA GLU A 327 14.46 -33.81 -28.09
C GLU A 327 14.19 -35.03 -29.01
N VAL A 328 13.21 -34.86 -29.91
CA VAL A 328 12.87 -35.94 -30.87
C VAL A 328 13.99 -36.10 -31.89
N ASP A 329 14.52 -37.32 -31.99
CA ASP A 329 15.44 -37.71 -33.05
C ASP A 329 14.63 -37.95 -34.34
N LYS A 330 14.62 -36.95 -35.21
CA LYS A 330 13.79 -36.93 -36.43
C LYS A 330 14.15 -38.04 -37.40
N GLU A 331 15.43 -38.41 -37.47
CA GLU A 331 15.93 -39.48 -38.37
C GLU A 331 15.40 -40.85 -37.89
N LYS A 332 15.56 -41.16 -36.60
CA LYS A 332 15.07 -42.40 -36.03
C LYS A 332 13.53 -42.50 -36.06
N ALA A 333 12.82 -41.36 -35.80
CA ALA A 333 11.39 -41.32 -35.92
C ALA A 333 10.90 -41.65 -37.34
N MET A 334 11.54 -41.07 -38.36
CA MET A 334 11.19 -41.31 -39.76
C MET A 334 11.52 -42.73 -40.21
N LEU A 335 12.65 -43.31 -39.78
CA LEU A 335 13.01 -44.70 -40.05
C LEU A 335 11.98 -45.70 -39.51
N ASN A 336 11.32 -45.36 -38.43
CA ASN A 336 10.24 -46.15 -37.81
C ASN A 336 8.85 -45.75 -38.29
N GLY A 337 8.74 -44.86 -39.27
CA GLY A 337 7.46 -44.40 -39.80
C GLY A 337 6.61 -43.63 -38.82
N ILE A 338 7.22 -42.92 -37.87
CA ILE A 338 6.54 -42.14 -36.83
C ILE A 338 6.80 -40.66 -37.11
N ALA A 339 5.75 -39.88 -37.22
CA ALA A 339 5.89 -38.43 -37.33
C ALA A 339 6.31 -37.82 -35.97
N PRO A 340 7.22 -36.81 -35.95
CA PRO A 340 7.59 -36.14 -34.72
C PRO A 340 6.40 -35.60 -33.91
N GLN A 341 5.37 -35.07 -34.58
CA GLN A 341 4.15 -34.60 -33.97
C GLN A 341 3.39 -35.70 -33.24
N GLN A 342 3.41 -36.93 -33.75
CA GLN A 342 2.79 -38.10 -33.11
C GLN A 342 3.52 -38.45 -31.78
N ILE A 343 4.86 -38.33 -31.75
CA ILE A 343 5.65 -38.56 -30.53
C ILE A 343 5.27 -37.51 -29.49
N VAL A 344 5.32 -36.23 -29.86
CA VAL A 344 4.98 -35.12 -28.97
C VAL A 344 3.54 -35.23 -28.49
N GLY A 345 2.58 -35.52 -29.37
CA GLY A 345 1.18 -35.70 -29.05
C GLY A 345 0.96 -36.82 -28.02
N ASN A 346 1.54 -38.01 -28.25
CA ASN A 346 1.42 -39.12 -27.34
C ASN A 346 2.01 -38.82 -25.95
N LEU A 347 3.20 -38.20 -25.89
CA LEU A 347 3.81 -37.79 -24.63
C LEU A 347 2.97 -36.74 -23.91
N THR A 348 2.39 -35.80 -24.63
CA THR A 348 1.50 -34.78 -24.05
C THR A 348 0.25 -35.42 -23.42
N TYR A 349 -0.40 -36.37 -24.13
CA TYR A 349 -1.58 -37.06 -23.61
C TYR A 349 -1.27 -37.93 -22.39
N LEU A 350 -0.09 -38.55 -22.35
CA LEU A 350 0.32 -39.44 -21.28
C LEU A 350 0.80 -38.73 -20.02
N LEU A 351 1.53 -37.62 -20.20
CA LEU A 351 2.17 -36.91 -19.09
C LEU A 351 1.32 -35.78 -18.50
N LYS A 352 0.44 -35.17 -19.30
CA LYS A 352 -0.51 -34.15 -18.84
C LYS A 352 -1.88 -34.78 -18.63
N GLU A 353 -2.62 -34.24 -17.70
CA GLU A 353 -4.05 -34.44 -17.62
C GLU A 353 -4.73 -33.76 -18.81
N TYR A 354 -5.08 -34.53 -19.84
CA TYR A 354 -5.63 -34.00 -21.08
C TYR A 354 -7.15 -34.20 -21.13
N PRO A 355 -7.96 -33.14 -21.17
CA PRO A 355 -9.40 -33.26 -21.27
C PRO A 355 -9.78 -33.72 -22.68
N ILE A 356 -10.35 -34.92 -22.77
CA ILE A 356 -10.78 -35.55 -24.04
C ILE A 356 -12.25 -35.30 -24.35
N SER A 357 -13.09 -35.13 -23.32
CA SER A 357 -14.52 -34.92 -23.43
C SER A 357 -15.08 -34.34 -22.13
N ASN A 358 -16.38 -34.02 -22.13
CA ASN A 358 -17.11 -33.64 -20.92
C ASN A 358 -18.15 -34.71 -20.59
N LEU A 359 -18.29 -35.00 -19.29
CA LEU A 359 -19.44 -35.74 -18.76
C LEU A 359 -20.59 -34.73 -18.57
N TYR A 360 -21.74 -35.02 -19.13
CA TYR A 360 -22.94 -34.22 -18.92
C TYR A 360 -23.63 -34.72 -17.63
N ASP A 361 -23.48 -33.96 -16.55
CA ASP A 361 -24.11 -34.21 -15.27
C ASP A 361 -25.15 -33.11 -14.99
N GLU A 362 -26.42 -33.50 -14.86
CA GLU A 362 -27.53 -32.54 -14.60
C GLU A 362 -27.43 -31.87 -13.22
N ASN A 363 -26.64 -32.46 -12.29
CA ASN A 363 -26.46 -31.94 -10.92
C ASN A 363 -25.23 -31.04 -10.78
N SER A 364 -24.42 -30.87 -11.83
CA SER A 364 -23.22 -30.06 -11.82
C SER A 364 -23.47 -28.72 -12.55
N ASN A 365 -23.16 -27.60 -11.89
CA ASN A 365 -23.19 -26.29 -12.53
C ASN A 365 -21.99 -26.05 -13.46
N ASP A 366 -20.91 -26.78 -13.27
CA ASP A 366 -19.68 -26.67 -14.05
C ASP A 366 -19.47 -27.92 -14.93
N ASN A 367 -18.73 -27.76 -16.03
CA ASN A 367 -18.38 -28.85 -16.91
C ASN A 367 -17.47 -29.84 -16.21
N VAL A 368 -17.89 -31.11 -16.13
CA VAL A 368 -17.09 -32.22 -15.60
C VAL A 368 -16.25 -32.80 -16.74
N ALA A 369 -14.95 -32.50 -16.76
CA ALA A 369 -14.05 -32.98 -17.80
C ALA A 369 -13.71 -34.47 -17.60
N ILE A 370 -13.75 -35.23 -18.70
CA ILE A 370 -13.18 -36.57 -18.77
C ILE A 370 -11.73 -36.43 -19.19
N VAL A 371 -10.80 -36.77 -18.29
CA VAL A 371 -9.37 -36.56 -18.46
C VAL A 371 -8.65 -37.85 -18.74
N LEU A 372 -7.77 -37.83 -19.76
CA LEU A 372 -6.87 -38.96 -20.04
C LEU A 372 -5.49 -38.61 -19.45
N SER A 373 -4.98 -39.47 -18.58
CA SER A 373 -3.61 -39.38 -18.06
C SER A 373 -3.03 -40.76 -17.75
N LEU A 374 -1.71 -40.87 -17.63
CA LEU A 374 -1.07 -42.04 -17.07
C LEU A 374 -1.29 -42.09 -15.55
N ASP A 375 -1.35 -43.29 -14.98
CA ASP A 375 -1.32 -43.42 -13.52
C ASP A 375 -0.01 -42.88 -12.97
N ASP A 376 -0.07 -42.20 -11.83
CA ASP A 376 1.10 -41.53 -11.23
C ASP A 376 2.25 -42.52 -10.96
N LYS A 377 1.97 -43.75 -10.61
CA LYS A 377 2.98 -44.82 -10.42
C LYS A 377 3.80 -45.13 -11.69
N ASP A 378 3.22 -44.89 -12.89
CA ASP A 378 3.82 -45.19 -14.18
C ASP A 378 4.56 -43.97 -14.81
N LYS A 379 4.60 -42.84 -14.11
CA LYS A 379 5.30 -41.60 -14.52
C LYS A 379 6.21 -41.00 -13.45
N THR A 380 6.66 -41.82 -12.48
CA THR A 380 7.44 -41.36 -11.31
C THR A 380 8.88 -41.03 -11.63
N SER A 381 9.45 -41.61 -12.69
CA SER A 381 10.83 -41.42 -13.08
C SER A 381 10.99 -41.15 -14.57
N LEU A 382 12.13 -40.53 -14.93
CA LEU A 382 12.50 -40.36 -16.34
C LEU A 382 12.60 -41.68 -17.07
N GLN A 383 13.03 -42.77 -16.38
CA GLN A 383 13.13 -44.11 -16.95
C GLN A 383 11.74 -44.68 -17.32
N ASP A 384 10.73 -44.43 -16.51
CA ASP A 384 9.35 -44.85 -16.82
C ASP A 384 8.87 -44.20 -18.10
N ILE A 385 9.12 -42.89 -18.26
CA ILE A 385 8.77 -42.13 -19.47
C ILE A 385 9.53 -42.65 -20.69
N GLN A 386 10.82 -42.98 -20.55
CA GLN A 386 11.62 -43.56 -21.64
C GLN A 386 11.19 -44.96 -22.06
N ASN A 387 10.61 -45.74 -21.15
CA ASN A 387 10.09 -47.09 -21.41
C ASN A 387 8.70 -47.11 -22.06
N LEU A 388 8.00 -45.95 -22.08
CA LEU A 388 6.74 -45.83 -22.82
C LEU A 388 6.94 -46.22 -24.28
N LYS A 389 5.93 -46.87 -24.88
CA LYS A 389 6.01 -47.38 -26.26
C LYS A 389 5.01 -46.66 -27.17
N ILE A 390 5.49 -46.25 -28.34
CA ILE A 390 4.72 -45.61 -29.38
C ILE A 390 4.59 -46.56 -30.56
N LYS A 391 3.38 -46.70 -31.11
CA LYS A 391 3.11 -47.58 -32.25
C LYS A 391 3.64 -46.95 -33.54
N GLY A 392 4.53 -47.67 -34.21
CA GLY A 392 5.05 -47.31 -35.52
C GLY A 392 4.08 -47.66 -36.66
N SER A 393 4.37 -47.20 -37.85
CA SER A 393 3.54 -47.42 -39.05
C SER A 393 3.37 -48.89 -39.44
N GLN A 394 4.34 -49.74 -39.08
CA GLN A 394 4.29 -51.21 -39.35
C GLN A 394 3.66 -51.99 -38.20
N GLY A 395 3.07 -51.34 -37.19
CA GLY A 395 2.45 -51.96 -36.04
C GLY A 395 3.38 -52.36 -34.91
N ASN A 396 4.68 -52.17 -35.04
CA ASN A 396 5.68 -52.42 -34.02
C ASN A 396 5.61 -51.33 -32.90
N MET A 397 5.88 -51.77 -31.66
CA MET A 397 5.88 -50.88 -30.48
C MET A 397 7.33 -50.46 -30.18
N ILE A 398 7.61 -49.19 -30.34
CA ILE A 398 8.95 -48.61 -30.20
C ILE A 398 9.04 -47.82 -28.90
N PRO A 399 10.05 -48.09 -28.04
CA PRO A 399 10.21 -47.31 -26.81
C PRO A 399 10.60 -45.86 -27.11
N VAL A 400 10.13 -44.96 -26.25
CA VAL A 400 10.43 -43.53 -26.36
C VAL A 400 11.94 -43.26 -26.29
N SER A 401 12.68 -44.05 -25.51
CA SER A 401 14.15 -43.97 -25.43
C SER A 401 14.87 -44.04 -26.79
N ASP A 402 14.27 -44.77 -27.76
CA ASP A 402 14.86 -44.90 -29.10
C ASP A 402 14.50 -43.72 -30.01
N LEU A 403 13.48 -42.96 -29.66
CA LEU A 403 12.92 -41.87 -30.45
C LEU A 403 13.32 -40.47 -29.96
N VAL A 404 13.80 -40.37 -28.70
CA VAL A 404 14.15 -39.07 -28.10
C VAL A 404 15.50 -39.11 -27.43
N LYS A 405 16.18 -37.94 -27.43
CA LYS A 405 17.38 -37.69 -26.63
C LYS A 405 16.99 -36.82 -25.45
N VAL A 406 17.37 -37.22 -24.24
CA VAL A 406 17.13 -36.46 -23.04
C VAL A 406 18.28 -35.48 -22.83
N LYS A 407 18.00 -34.21 -22.75
CA LYS A 407 18.93 -33.17 -22.31
C LYS A 407 18.49 -32.62 -20.98
N THR A 408 19.43 -32.50 -20.05
CA THR A 408 19.21 -31.83 -18.78
C THR A 408 19.62 -30.38 -18.92
N ASP A 409 18.73 -29.48 -18.58
CA ASP A 409 18.94 -28.03 -18.61
C ASP A 409 18.39 -27.39 -17.33
N THR A 410 18.62 -26.11 -17.14
CA THR A 410 17.99 -25.35 -16.08
C THR A 410 16.79 -24.60 -16.66
N LEU A 411 15.64 -24.73 -16.00
CA LEU A 411 14.44 -24.01 -16.42
C LEU A 411 14.72 -22.50 -16.44
N GLN A 412 14.32 -21.85 -17.52
CA GLN A 412 14.50 -20.41 -17.67
C GLN A 412 13.61 -19.67 -16.68
N LYS A 413 14.21 -18.71 -15.99
CA LYS A 413 13.50 -17.87 -15.02
C LYS A 413 12.68 -16.80 -15.72
N THR A 414 11.61 -16.36 -15.06
CA THR A 414 10.81 -15.20 -15.51
C THR A 414 11.65 -13.93 -15.43
N ILE A 415 11.61 -13.13 -16.49
CA ILE A 415 12.31 -11.83 -16.56
C ILE A 415 11.28 -10.71 -16.48
N TYR A 416 11.27 -10.02 -15.35
CA TYR A 416 10.44 -8.83 -15.15
C TYR A 416 11.07 -7.61 -15.80
N ARG A 417 10.23 -6.72 -16.30
CA ARG A 417 10.65 -5.43 -16.87
C ARG A 417 9.78 -4.31 -16.35
N LYS A 418 10.43 -3.19 -16.00
CA LYS A 418 9.75 -1.93 -15.66
C LYS A 418 10.39 -0.83 -16.53
N ASP A 419 9.57 -0.04 -17.19
CA ASP A 419 10.01 1.01 -18.14
C ASP A 419 11.03 0.47 -19.15
N GLN A 420 10.76 -0.72 -19.71
CA GLN A 420 11.58 -1.47 -20.68
C GLN A 420 12.91 -2.02 -20.13
N LYS A 421 13.34 -1.69 -18.94
CA LYS A 421 14.55 -2.19 -18.27
C LYS A 421 14.27 -3.47 -17.50
N ARG A 422 15.24 -4.39 -17.49
CA ARG A 422 15.13 -5.60 -16.66
C ARG A 422 15.22 -5.23 -15.20
N VAL A 423 14.32 -5.78 -14.39
CA VAL A 423 14.26 -5.53 -12.96
C VAL A 423 14.14 -6.82 -12.18
N VAL A 424 14.83 -6.90 -11.06
CA VAL A 424 14.63 -7.91 -10.03
C VAL A 424 14.05 -7.21 -8.81
N TYR A 425 12.89 -7.66 -8.36
CA TYR A 425 12.23 -7.11 -7.18
C TYR A 425 12.64 -7.90 -5.93
N VAL A 426 13.02 -7.19 -4.88
CA VAL A 426 13.10 -7.72 -3.52
C VAL A 426 12.12 -6.92 -2.68
N THR A 427 11.17 -7.62 -2.07
CA THR A 427 10.06 -7.02 -1.32
C THR A 427 10.14 -7.38 0.14
N ALA A 428 9.67 -6.52 1.02
CA ALA A 428 9.53 -6.78 2.43
C ALA A 428 8.46 -5.88 3.04
N ASP A 429 7.87 -6.33 4.13
CA ASP A 429 6.95 -5.52 4.91
C ASP A 429 7.59 -5.10 6.25
N MET A 430 7.00 -4.11 6.92
CA MET A 430 7.46 -3.59 8.20
C MET A 430 6.54 -4.04 9.32
N ALA A 431 7.08 -4.67 10.36
CA ALA A 431 6.34 -4.98 11.58
C ALA A 431 7.28 -4.95 12.78
N GLY A 432 7.02 -4.07 13.72
CA GLY A 432 7.87 -3.92 14.91
C GLY A 432 7.56 -2.67 15.71
N ALA A 433 8.59 -2.03 16.26
CA ALA A 433 8.43 -0.86 17.11
C ALA A 433 8.23 0.44 16.33
N LEU A 434 8.94 0.62 15.21
CA LEU A 434 8.91 1.86 14.42
C LEU A 434 8.00 1.76 13.19
N GLU A 435 7.94 0.58 12.56
CA GLU A 435 7.10 0.28 11.39
C GLU A 435 7.16 1.34 10.28
N SER A 436 8.33 1.90 10.05
CA SER A 436 8.55 2.96 9.08
C SER A 436 9.63 2.57 8.09
N PRO A 437 9.30 2.54 6.78
CA PRO A 437 10.26 2.22 5.73
C PRO A 437 11.42 3.23 5.68
N VAL A 438 11.16 4.48 6.07
CA VAL A 438 12.16 5.57 6.06
C VAL A 438 13.40 5.20 6.87
N TYR A 439 13.22 4.77 8.13
CA TYR A 439 14.33 4.45 9.01
C TYR A 439 15.04 3.16 8.61
N ALA A 440 14.32 2.18 8.06
CA ALA A 440 14.89 0.95 7.54
C ALA A 440 15.81 1.25 6.34
N ILE A 441 15.32 1.99 5.35
CA ILE A 441 16.07 2.34 4.14
C ILE A 441 17.33 3.14 4.49
N LEU A 442 17.20 4.21 5.28
CA LEU A 442 18.35 5.02 5.69
C LEU A 442 19.37 4.22 6.53
N GLY A 443 18.89 3.26 7.32
CA GLY A 443 19.76 2.36 8.10
C GLY A 443 20.57 1.37 7.25
N MET A 444 20.03 0.96 6.09
CA MET A 444 20.64 0.01 5.18
C MET A 444 21.61 0.65 4.18
N SER A 445 21.51 1.96 3.90
CA SER A 445 22.27 2.65 2.84
C SER A 445 23.79 2.39 2.91
N ASN A 446 24.38 2.44 4.10
CA ASN A 446 25.80 2.15 4.28
C ASN A 446 26.21 0.69 3.94
N GLN A 447 25.28 -0.25 4.09
CA GLN A 447 25.52 -1.66 3.76
C GLN A 447 25.38 -1.89 2.26
N LEU A 448 24.41 -1.23 1.62
CA LEU A 448 24.19 -1.27 0.17
C LEU A 448 25.41 -0.77 -0.60
N GLN A 449 26.00 0.34 -0.16
CA GLN A 449 27.21 0.90 -0.78
C GLN A 449 28.44 -0.01 -0.67
N LYS A 450 28.45 -0.97 0.27
CA LYS A 450 29.53 -1.94 0.48
C LYS A 450 29.29 -3.28 -0.20
N MET A 451 28.21 -3.42 -0.97
CA MET A 451 27.91 -4.66 -1.68
C MET A 451 28.99 -5.01 -2.70
N LYS A 452 29.19 -6.32 -2.87
CA LYS A 452 30.17 -6.83 -3.85
C LYS A 452 29.53 -6.88 -5.23
N VAL A 453 30.11 -6.13 -6.17
CA VAL A 453 29.74 -6.15 -7.59
C VAL A 453 30.99 -6.49 -8.43
N PRO A 454 30.81 -6.94 -9.69
CA PRO A 454 31.97 -7.21 -10.58
C PRO A 454 32.88 -5.98 -10.73
N LYS A 455 34.18 -6.25 -11.00
CA LYS A 455 35.15 -5.17 -11.19
C LYS A 455 34.72 -4.22 -12.31
N GLY A 456 34.81 -2.93 -12.05
CA GLY A 456 34.46 -1.89 -13.03
C GLY A 456 33.03 -1.34 -12.85
N TYR A 457 32.19 -1.99 -12.05
CA TYR A 457 30.85 -1.53 -11.74
C TYR A 457 30.74 -0.93 -10.34
N LYS A 458 29.74 -0.09 -10.14
CA LYS A 458 29.37 0.50 -8.85
C LYS A 458 27.91 0.19 -8.53
N VAL A 459 27.59 0.24 -7.26
CA VAL A 459 26.19 0.21 -6.80
C VAL A 459 25.73 1.64 -6.62
N GLU A 460 24.66 2.00 -7.29
CA GLU A 460 23.99 3.30 -7.19
C GLU A 460 22.69 3.11 -6.45
N GLU A 461 22.43 3.95 -5.46
CA GLU A 461 21.18 3.93 -4.68
C GLU A 461 20.31 5.11 -5.11
N LEU A 462 19.09 4.83 -5.58
CA LEU A 462 18.12 5.82 -6.03
C LEU A 462 16.87 5.81 -5.12
N TYR A 463 16.41 7.00 -4.76
CA TYR A 463 15.32 7.17 -3.81
C TYR A 463 13.99 7.57 -4.45
N MET A 464 14.00 8.22 -5.62
CA MET A 464 12.80 8.68 -6.33
C MET A 464 12.88 8.45 -7.84
N GLU A 465 14.05 8.74 -8.43
CA GLU A 465 14.22 8.73 -9.87
C GLU A 465 14.39 7.30 -10.39
N GLN A 466 13.90 7.05 -11.60
CA GLN A 466 14.19 5.81 -12.31
C GLN A 466 15.61 5.85 -12.87
N PRO A 467 16.35 4.73 -12.91
CA PRO A 467 17.65 4.70 -13.52
C PRO A 467 17.56 5.12 -15.00
N THR A 468 18.47 5.93 -15.46
CA THR A 468 18.50 6.40 -16.85
C THR A 468 18.84 5.26 -17.80
N ASP A 469 19.76 4.38 -17.40
CA ASP A 469 20.22 3.23 -18.16
C ASP A 469 20.54 2.03 -17.24
N GLU A 470 20.99 0.93 -17.83
CA GLU A 470 21.39 -0.31 -17.13
C GLU A 470 22.92 -0.48 -17.12
N SER A 471 23.71 0.59 -17.24
CA SER A 471 25.17 0.52 -17.33
C SER A 471 25.85 0.17 -16.01
N ASN A 472 25.22 0.46 -14.88
CA ASN A 472 25.66 0.14 -13.53
C ASN A 472 24.59 -0.69 -12.78
N PHE A 473 24.98 -1.23 -11.62
CA PHE A 473 24.01 -1.83 -10.73
C PHE A 473 23.31 -0.75 -9.91
N THR A 474 22.00 -0.70 -10.03
CA THR A 474 21.18 0.31 -9.32
C THR A 474 20.20 -0.38 -8.40
N VAL A 475 20.11 0.09 -7.17
CA VAL A 475 19.06 -0.24 -6.21
C VAL A 475 18.16 0.97 -6.08
N LYS A 476 16.96 0.90 -6.64
CA LYS A 476 15.96 1.95 -6.52
C LYS A 476 14.89 1.54 -5.52
N TRP A 477 14.60 2.41 -4.59
CA TRP A 477 13.55 2.19 -3.61
C TRP A 477 12.17 2.56 -4.14
N ASP A 478 11.19 1.66 -3.93
CA ASP A 478 9.80 1.82 -4.32
C ASP A 478 8.85 1.41 -3.17
N GLY A 479 7.59 1.17 -3.45
CA GLY A 479 6.59 0.84 -2.46
C GLY A 479 6.09 2.06 -1.69
N GLU A 480 5.84 1.90 -0.39
CA GLU A 480 5.36 3.00 0.46
C GLU A 480 6.38 4.16 0.56
N TRP A 481 7.67 3.85 0.45
CA TRP A 481 8.73 4.85 0.44
C TRP A 481 8.54 5.89 -0.66
N GLN A 482 8.38 5.45 -1.91
CA GLN A 482 8.24 6.37 -3.05
C GLN A 482 6.99 7.24 -2.90
N ILE A 483 5.87 6.64 -2.53
CA ILE A 483 4.62 7.38 -2.32
C ILE A 483 4.79 8.41 -1.20
N THR A 484 5.45 8.03 -0.11
CA THR A 484 5.72 8.95 0.99
C THR A 484 6.51 10.17 0.53
N LEU A 485 7.59 9.97 -0.22
CA LEU A 485 8.40 11.07 -0.75
C LEU A 485 7.63 11.95 -1.74
N GLU A 486 6.87 11.34 -2.65
CA GLU A 486 6.02 12.07 -3.62
C GLU A 486 5.00 12.95 -2.90
N VAL A 487 4.30 12.40 -1.91
CA VAL A 487 3.30 13.13 -1.13
C VAL A 487 3.95 14.28 -0.34
N PHE A 488 5.06 14.05 0.35
CA PHE A 488 5.74 15.13 1.10
C PHE A 488 6.26 16.23 0.18
N ARG A 489 6.82 15.90 -0.98
CA ARG A 489 7.25 16.86 -1.99
C ARG A 489 6.07 17.70 -2.47
N ASP A 490 5.00 17.05 -2.90
CA ASP A 490 3.85 17.72 -3.51
C ASP A 490 3.08 18.56 -2.50
N LEU A 491 2.89 18.04 -1.28
CA LEU A 491 2.29 18.82 -0.18
C LEU A 491 3.18 20.00 0.21
N GLY A 492 4.50 19.84 0.23
CA GLY A 492 5.44 20.93 0.50
C GLY A 492 5.34 22.05 -0.54
N VAL A 493 5.29 21.69 -1.82
CA VAL A 493 5.08 22.65 -2.91
C VAL A 493 3.70 23.30 -2.82
N ALA A 494 2.65 22.49 -2.61
CA ALA A 494 1.28 22.98 -2.45
C ALA A 494 1.16 23.99 -1.30
N PHE A 495 1.81 23.71 -0.17
CA PHE A 495 1.82 24.60 0.98
C PHE A 495 2.53 25.95 0.69
N MET A 496 3.67 25.90 0.00
CA MET A 496 4.36 27.14 -0.42
C MET A 496 3.48 27.98 -1.37
N VAL A 497 2.82 27.34 -2.33
CA VAL A 497 1.89 28.02 -3.24
C VAL A 497 0.71 28.62 -2.47
N ALA A 498 0.15 27.88 -1.51
CA ALA A 498 -0.94 28.35 -0.65
C ALA A 498 -0.55 29.61 0.12
N ILE A 499 0.65 29.65 0.73
CA ILE A 499 1.15 30.82 1.46
C ILE A 499 1.25 32.06 0.53
N ILE A 500 1.77 31.85 -0.68
CA ILE A 500 1.90 32.94 -1.67
C ILE A 500 0.52 33.46 -2.06
N ILE A 501 -0.44 32.58 -2.35
CA ILE A 501 -1.80 32.98 -2.73
C ILE A 501 -2.50 33.71 -1.57
N ILE A 502 -2.38 33.20 -0.35
CA ILE A 502 -2.97 33.86 0.84
C ILE A 502 -2.35 35.26 1.04
N TYR A 503 -1.02 35.37 0.90
CA TYR A 503 -0.36 36.64 0.98
C TYR A 503 -0.86 37.66 -0.08
N MET A 504 -0.98 37.20 -1.35
CA MET A 504 -1.53 38.00 -2.43
C MET A 504 -2.97 38.43 -2.17
N LEU A 505 -3.81 37.52 -1.66
CA LEU A 505 -5.21 37.80 -1.33
C LEU A 505 -5.29 38.88 -0.23
N ILE A 506 -4.51 38.74 0.83
CA ILE A 506 -4.50 39.73 1.93
C ILE A 506 -4.01 41.08 1.46
N VAL A 507 -2.87 41.14 0.77
CA VAL A 507 -2.30 42.43 0.28
C VAL A 507 -3.18 43.06 -0.78
N GLY A 508 -3.80 42.29 -1.66
CA GLY A 508 -4.70 42.80 -2.70
C GLY A 508 -6.04 43.27 -2.17
N TRP A 509 -6.46 42.79 -1.00
CA TRP A 509 -7.74 43.16 -0.38
C TRP A 509 -7.64 44.41 0.48
N PHE A 510 -6.50 44.63 1.15
CA PHE A 510 -6.21 45.79 1.99
C PHE A 510 -5.28 46.77 1.31
#